data_c229a762829d2fe5833cad79693f02ef
#
_entry.id   c229a762829d2fe5833cad79693f02ef
#
_cell.length_a   1.000
_cell.length_b   1.000
_cell.length_c   1.000
_cell.angle_alpha   90.00
_cell.angle_beta   90.00
_cell.angle_gamma   90.00
#
_symmetry.space_group_name_H-M   'P 1'
#
loop_
_entity.id
_entity.type
_entity.pdbx_description
1 polymer ?
#
loop_
_entity_poly.entity_id
_entity_poly.type
_entity_poly.pdbx_seq_one_letter_code
_entity_poly.pdbx_strand_id
1 'polypeptide(L)'
;MKKYFYALFVLLAAQACGQKDNPFQGGGQKDNPSGGGGSDEPASGLATICVDQPLVFSLNTTPKLGTSGLIQVFDASGKLVDKIDMADMATVTVRADGTMVPKEKINFVKEDKVVTFASTYYTFMDALHSNNYRPVHYTPIRISGKSVIIKLHNEALSFGGSYYVTVDESVFGLEVKKGDNAFIVKAKPSGNTLTVSPDGKADFCTLQGALSYATTLGKDTAVTIQVGNGIYQELLFLREKNNLTIKGASREGVVIAYPNNESYEGGSGASQSSKPQWGNAIRATGGRGLFLVESCNNLVLEDLTIENTFWADDHKGQAETIYFNADGKRLTIENCSLLSWQDTFLCKGEVWVHKSLIAGHVDYIWGYPKACLFEDCEIRSRAGGYIVQARVNNATDKGFVFLNCKLTAESGVANGSMYLARSGGDTSKYDNVTFVNCEMSPVIAPAGWHTGKTPTPAVPTAVSGWKEYGTTGVSTSSRNSYGKKLTAAEAEPFSSKQAVLGW
;
A
#
# COMPACT_ATOMS: atom_id res chain seq x y z
N MET A 1 -28.10 -18.86 2.19
CA MET A 1 -27.54 -19.04 0.86
C MET A 1 -27.78 -17.78 0.05
N LYS A 2 -26.84 -16.85 0.09
CA LYS A 2 -26.71 -15.77 -0.89
C LYS A 2 -25.21 -15.51 -0.99
N LYS A 3 -24.60 -16.07 -2.03
CA LYS A 3 -23.24 -15.78 -2.44
C LYS A 3 -23.20 -14.34 -2.94
N TYR A 4 -22.58 -13.46 -2.21
CA TYR A 4 -22.39 -12.07 -2.63
C TYR A 4 -21.14 -11.94 -3.46
N PHE A 5 -21.35 -11.48 -4.65
CA PHE A 5 -20.46 -11.01 -5.68
C PHE A 5 -19.47 -9.97 -5.15
N TYR A 6 -18.22 -10.34 -4.98
CA TYR A 6 -17.08 -9.43 -4.93
C TYR A 6 -16.01 -9.77 -6.00
N ALA A 7 -16.35 -10.67 -6.92
CA ALA A 7 -15.48 -11.00 -8.05
C ALA A 7 -15.56 -9.99 -9.22
N LEU A 8 -16.32 -8.90 -9.10
CA LEU A 8 -16.60 -8.00 -10.24
C LEU A 8 -15.68 -6.77 -10.32
N PHE A 9 -14.86 -6.47 -9.33
CA PHE A 9 -13.96 -5.32 -9.38
C PHE A 9 -12.57 -5.61 -9.96
N VAL A 10 -12.18 -6.86 -10.08
CA VAL A 10 -10.89 -7.24 -10.69
C VAL A 10 -10.97 -7.31 -12.24
N LEU A 11 -12.16 -7.39 -12.81
CA LEU A 11 -12.34 -7.52 -14.28
C LEU A 11 -12.47 -6.19 -15.03
N LEU A 12 -12.69 -5.07 -14.37
CA LEU A 12 -12.87 -3.77 -15.03
C LEU A 12 -11.57 -3.00 -15.31
N ALA A 13 -10.46 -3.36 -14.65
CA ALA A 13 -9.16 -2.77 -14.93
C ALA A 13 -8.49 -3.31 -16.23
N ALA A 14 -8.95 -4.45 -16.75
CA ALA A 14 -8.46 -4.97 -18.01
C ALA A 14 -9.09 -4.29 -19.23
N GLN A 15 -10.15 -3.49 -19.04
CA GLN A 15 -10.82 -2.77 -20.14
C GLN A 15 -10.38 -1.30 -20.26
N ALA A 16 -9.63 -0.73 -19.30
CA ALA A 16 -9.06 0.61 -19.42
C ALA A 16 -7.71 0.65 -20.16
N CYS A 17 -7.04 -0.49 -20.40
CA CYS A 17 -6.05 -0.63 -21.46
C CYS A 17 -6.80 -0.82 -22.79
N GLY A 18 -7.36 0.27 -23.30
CA GLY A 18 -8.03 0.31 -24.57
C GLY A 18 -7.09 -0.23 -25.64
N GLN A 19 -7.62 -1.18 -26.41
CA GLN A 19 -7.07 -1.58 -27.68
C GLN A 19 -6.60 -0.35 -28.48
N LYS A 20 -5.29 -0.13 -28.50
CA LYS A 20 -4.51 0.41 -29.62
C LYS A 20 -3.05 0.45 -29.21
N ASP A 21 -2.25 -0.21 -30.05
CA ASP A 21 -0.80 -0.16 -30.10
C ASP A 21 -0.05 -0.94 -29.03
N ASN A 22 0.07 -2.24 -29.28
CA ASN A 22 1.11 -3.09 -28.70
C ASN A 22 2.46 -2.57 -29.20
N PRO A 23 3.36 -2.08 -28.34
CA PRO A 23 4.66 -1.57 -28.76
C PRO A 23 5.56 -2.64 -29.38
N PHE A 24 5.12 -3.91 -29.40
CA PHE A 24 5.89 -5.05 -29.86
C PHE A 24 5.34 -5.76 -31.12
N GLN A 25 4.37 -5.17 -31.84
CA GLN A 25 4.03 -5.67 -33.16
C GLN A 25 4.88 -4.96 -34.23
N GLY A 26 5.97 -5.58 -34.61
CA GLY A 26 6.75 -5.22 -35.79
C GLY A 26 6.11 -5.78 -37.06
N GLY A 27 5.96 -4.95 -38.09
CA GLY A 27 5.76 -5.45 -39.43
C GLY A 27 4.77 -4.67 -40.31
N GLY A 28 5.21 -3.66 -40.97
CA GLY A 28 4.94 -3.32 -42.37
C GLY A 28 3.54 -2.95 -42.85
N GLN A 29 3.29 -1.68 -43.07
CA GLN A 29 3.04 -1.14 -44.42
C GLN A 29 2.83 0.39 -44.38
N LYS A 30 3.38 1.04 -45.39
CA LYS A 30 3.37 2.48 -45.65
C LYS A 30 1.96 2.95 -46.02
N ASP A 31 1.61 4.16 -45.54
CA ASP A 31 1.18 5.24 -46.41
C ASP A 31 1.02 6.53 -45.61
N ASN A 32 1.68 7.60 -46.08
CA ASN A 32 1.61 9.00 -45.66
C ASN A 32 0.47 9.71 -46.43
N PRO A 33 -0.14 10.86 -46.08
CA PRO A 33 0.64 12.07 -45.74
C PRO A 33 0.03 13.10 -44.75
N SER A 34 0.96 13.91 -44.24
CA SER A 34 0.90 15.37 -43.94
C SER A 34 -0.01 15.93 -42.86
N GLY A 35 0.65 16.62 -41.89
CA GLY A 35 0.08 17.73 -41.13
C GLY A 35 0.67 17.98 -39.75
N GLY A 36 1.72 18.69 -39.63
CA GLY A 36 2.33 19.57 -38.65
C GLY A 36 1.92 19.53 -37.17
N GLY A 37 2.88 19.27 -36.33
CA GLY A 37 2.84 19.49 -34.88
C GLY A 37 4.00 18.75 -34.24
N GLY A 38 5.10 19.43 -33.91
CA GLY A 38 6.32 18.84 -33.39
C GLY A 38 6.08 18.06 -32.09
N SER A 39 6.28 16.75 -32.17
CA SER A 39 6.57 15.88 -31.07
C SER A 39 7.94 15.28 -31.35
N ASP A 40 8.87 15.40 -30.42
CA ASP A 40 10.17 14.75 -30.45
C ASP A 40 9.99 13.22 -30.44
N GLU A 41 9.67 12.64 -31.61
CA GLU A 41 9.76 11.18 -31.79
C GLU A 41 11.23 10.81 -32.03
N PRO A 42 11.74 9.77 -31.35
CA PRO A 42 13.09 9.28 -31.59
C PRO A 42 13.20 8.73 -33.02
N ALA A 43 14.23 9.13 -33.71
CA ALA A 43 14.51 8.79 -35.13
C ALA A 43 14.72 7.29 -35.42
N SER A 44 14.51 6.38 -34.44
CA SER A 44 14.85 4.96 -34.54
C SER A 44 13.66 4.02 -34.84
N GLY A 45 12.42 4.49 -34.78
CA GLY A 45 11.23 3.63 -34.90
C GLY A 45 11.05 2.60 -33.76
N LEU A 46 11.87 2.68 -32.70
CA LEU A 46 11.75 1.83 -31.52
C LEU A 46 10.70 2.38 -30.55
N ALA A 47 10.01 1.48 -29.84
CA ALA A 47 9.07 1.87 -28.79
C ALA A 47 9.79 2.63 -27.67
N THR A 48 9.18 3.73 -27.20
CA THR A 48 9.68 4.50 -26.04
C THR A 48 8.80 4.19 -24.84
N ILE A 49 9.42 3.74 -23.72
CA ILE A 49 8.73 3.31 -22.52
C ILE A 49 9.22 4.09 -21.28
N CYS A 50 8.43 4.09 -20.20
CA CYS A 50 8.88 4.59 -18.91
C CYS A 50 9.95 3.67 -18.30
N VAL A 51 10.81 4.22 -17.45
CA VAL A 51 11.92 3.48 -16.81
C VAL A 51 11.44 2.31 -15.94
N ASP A 52 10.23 2.39 -15.45
CA ASP A 52 9.57 1.44 -14.54
C ASP A 52 8.38 0.70 -15.21
N GLN A 53 8.24 0.84 -16.52
CA GLN A 53 7.12 0.24 -17.24
C GLN A 53 7.23 -1.29 -17.29
N PRO A 54 6.18 -2.02 -16.87
CA PRO A 54 6.13 -3.46 -17.06
C PRO A 54 6.20 -3.84 -18.54
N LEU A 55 6.92 -4.89 -18.87
CA LEU A 55 6.90 -5.46 -20.22
C LEU A 55 5.62 -6.26 -20.43
N VAL A 56 4.97 -6.11 -21.58
CA VAL A 56 3.71 -6.79 -21.89
C VAL A 56 3.84 -7.57 -23.18
N PHE A 57 3.56 -8.88 -23.12
CA PHE A 57 3.50 -9.76 -24.28
C PHE A 57 2.09 -10.26 -24.45
N SER A 58 1.48 -10.00 -25.61
CA SER A 58 0.14 -10.46 -25.96
C SER A 58 0.23 -11.71 -26.85
N LEU A 59 -0.51 -12.75 -26.47
CA LEU A 59 -0.54 -14.03 -27.18
C LEU A 59 -1.92 -14.27 -27.81
N ASN A 60 -2.01 -15.20 -28.76
CA ASN A 60 -3.28 -15.56 -29.37
C ASN A 60 -4.19 -16.36 -28.44
N THR A 61 -3.62 -17.05 -27.47
CA THR A 61 -4.32 -17.88 -26.48
C THR A 61 -3.88 -17.46 -25.07
N THR A 62 -4.65 -17.85 -24.06
CA THR A 62 -4.24 -17.63 -22.64
C THR A 62 -2.94 -18.37 -22.37
N PRO A 63 -1.87 -17.67 -21.99
CA PRO A 63 -0.58 -18.29 -21.69
C PRO A 63 -0.64 -19.13 -20.44
N LYS A 64 0.28 -20.10 -20.33
CA LYS A 64 0.53 -20.87 -19.13
C LYS A 64 1.99 -20.71 -18.77
N LEU A 65 2.28 -20.33 -17.52
CA LEU A 65 3.65 -20.24 -17.05
C LEU A 65 4.28 -21.63 -16.92
N GLY A 66 5.49 -21.75 -17.45
CA GLY A 66 6.34 -22.90 -17.26
C GLY A 66 7.09 -22.84 -15.93
N THR A 67 7.96 -23.82 -15.73
CA THR A 67 8.78 -23.97 -14.52
C THR A 67 10.29 -23.88 -14.80
N SER A 68 10.64 -23.47 -16.01
CA SER A 68 12.04 -23.32 -16.46
C SER A 68 12.15 -22.24 -17.51
N GLY A 69 13.37 -21.79 -17.77
CA GLY A 69 13.68 -20.76 -18.75
C GLY A 69 13.95 -19.40 -18.11
N LEU A 70 14.44 -18.49 -18.94
CA LEU A 70 14.92 -17.18 -18.53
C LEU A 70 14.14 -16.07 -19.25
N ILE A 71 13.91 -14.99 -18.55
CA ILE A 71 13.62 -13.67 -19.10
C ILE A 71 14.85 -12.82 -18.82
N GLN A 72 15.45 -12.25 -19.86
CA GLN A 72 16.68 -11.50 -19.72
C GLN A 72 16.58 -10.16 -20.45
N VAL A 73 17.05 -9.09 -19.82
CA VAL A 73 17.11 -7.75 -20.41
C VAL A 73 18.57 -7.37 -20.57
N PHE A 74 18.90 -6.88 -21.75
CA PHE A 74 20.26 -6.44 -22.09
C PHE A 74 20.24 -4.99 -22.55
N ASP A 75 21.31 -4.27 -22.25
CA ASP A 75 21.55 -2.95 -22.85
C ASP A 75 21.99 -3.06 -24.33
N ALA A 76 22.11 -1.93 -25.00
CA ALA A 76 22.53 -1.88 -26.42
C ALA A 76 23.91 -2.50 -26.67
N SER A 77 24.80 -2.53 -25.67
CA SER A 77 26.12 -3.18 -25.77
C SER A 77 26.06 -4.69 -25.66
N GLY A 78 24.92 -5.25 -25.25
CA GLY A 78 24.73 -6.68 -24.97
C GLY A 78 25.08 -7.08 -23.54
N LYS A 79 25.25 -6.13 -22.62
CA LYS A 79 25.42 -6.40 -21.21
C LYS A 79 24.08 -6.77 -20.58
N LEU A 80 24.03 -7.87 -19.85
CA LEU A 80 22.86 -8.27 -19.06
C LEU A 80 22.62 -7.24 -17.93
N VAL A 81 21.41 -6.68 -17.88
CA VAL A 81 21.01 -5.69 -16.86
C VAL A 81 19.94 -6.19 -15.92
N ASP A 82 19.11 -7.16 -16.36
CA ASP A 82 18.12 -7.81 -15.50
C ASP A 82 17.86 -9.25 -15.93
N LYS A 83 17.49 -10.10 -14.97
CA LYS A 83 17.21 -11.52 -15.19
C LYS A 83 16.10 -12.01 -14.26
N ILE A 84 15.11 -12.70 -14.81
CA ILE A 84 14.15 -13.51 -14.07
C ILE A 84 14.34 -14.96 -14.49
N ASP A 85 14.60 -15.83 -13.53
CA ASP A 85 14.86 -17.25 -13.72
C ASP A 85 13.67 -18.07 -13.21
N MET A 86 13.01 -18.78 -14.12
CA MET A 86 11.85 -19.60 -13.75
C MET A 86 12.21 -20.79 -12.85
N ALA A 87 13.48 -21.17 -12.75
CA ALA A 87 13.93 -22.17 -11.81
C ALA A 87 14.07 -21.61 -10.37
N ASP A 88 14.13 -20.29 -10.21
CA ASP A 88 14.11 -19.62 -8.91
C ASP A 88 12.66 -19.45 -8.44
N MET A 89 12.07 -20.54 -7.95
CA MET A 89 10.64 -20.66 -7.68
C MET A 89 10.39 -20.78 -6.19
N ALA A 90 9.38 -20.07 -5.70
CA ALA A 90 8.79 -20.30 -4.38
C ALA A 90 7.52 -21.15 -4.49
N THR A 91 7.36 -22.12 -3.60
CA THR A 91 6.09 -22.84 -3.43
C THR A 91 5.22 -22.09 -2.45
N VAL A 92 4.02 -21.77 -2.86
CA VAL A 92 3.03 -21.08 -2.03
C VAL A 92 1.69 -21.80 -2.09
N THR A 93 0.89 -21.62 -1.04
CA THR A 93 -0.50 -22.08 -1.00
C THR A 93 -1.39 -20.92 -1.44
N VAL A 94 -2.29 -21.20 -2.38
CA VAL A 94 -3.34 -20.25 -2.79
C VAL A 94 -4.65 -20.72 -2.18
N ARG A 95 -5.31 -19.84 -1.45
CA ARG A 95 -6.64 -20.02 -0.90
C ARG A 95 -7.72 -19.82 -1.96
N ALA A 96 -8.97 -20.24 -1.65
CA ALA A 96 -10.12 -20.04 -2.55
C ALA A 96 -10.35 -18.58 -2.94
N ASP A 97 -10.00 -17.65 -2.06
CA ASP A 97 -10.09 -16.21 -2.27
C ASP A 97 -8.91 -15.62 -3.07
N GLY A 98 -7.94 -16.44 -3.47
CA GLY A 98 -6.75 -16.01 -4.20
C GLY A 98 -5.58 -15.56 -3.30
N THR A 99 -5.74 -15.56 -1.98
CA THR A 99 -4.66 -15.21 -1.04
C THR A 99 -3.53 -16.21 -1.10
N MET A 100 -2.30 -15.73 -1.15
CA MET A 100 -1.08 -16.54 -1.14
C MET A 100 -0.46 -16.58 0.26
N VAL A 101 -0.03 -17.76 0.69
CA VAL A 101 0.67 -17.94 1.96
C VAL A 101 1.93 -18.78 1.79
N PRO A 102 3.01 -18.51 2.52
CA PRO A 102 4.23 -19.30 2.49
C PRO A 102 3.98 -20.77 2.89
N LYS A 103 4.71 -21.68 2.28
CA LYS A 103 4.56 -23.13 2.49
C LYS A 103 4.69 -23.54 3.96
N GLU A 104 5.58 -22.92 4.72
CA GLU A 104 5.78 -23.24 6.15
C GLU A 104 4.58 -22.86 7.04
N LYS A 105 3.63 -22.10 6.51
CA LYS A 105 2.40 -21.72 7.20
C LYS A 105 1.20 -22.59 6.84
N ILE A 106 1.37 -23.57 5.97
CA ILE A 106 0.30 -24.44 5.47
C ILE A 106 -0.51 -25.09 6.59
N ASN A 107 0.16 -25.53 7.67
CA ASN A 107 -0.52 -26.18 8.79
C ASN A 107 -1.51 -25.28 9.55
N PHE A 108 -1.46 -23.97 9.33
CA PHE A 108 -2.33 -22.99 9.99
C PHE A 108 -3.36 -22.39 9.04
N VAL A 109 -3.41 -22.88 7.80
CA VAL A 109 -4.24 -22.35 6.72
C VAL A 109 -5.06 -23.47 6.13
N LYS A 110 -6.36 -23.23 5.94
CA LYS A 110 -7.20 -24.12 5.15
C LYS A 110 -6.82 -23.97 3.68
N GLU A 111 -6.21 -25.01 3.14
CA GLU A 111 -5.69 -24.98 1.77
C GLU A 111 -6.74 -25.38 0.74
N ASP A 112 -6.78 -24.67 -0.38
CA ASP A 112 -7.51 -25.07 -1.56
C ASP A 112 -6.61 -25.74 -2.58
N LYS A 113 -5.42 -25.18 -2.80
CA LYS A 113 -4.40 -25.77 -3.67
C LYS A 113 -3.03 -25.23 -3.37
N VAL A 114 -2.02 -26.03 -3.69
CA VAL A 114 -0.62 -25.60 -3.73
C VAL A 114 -0.26 -25.25 -5.18
N VAL A 115 0.34 -24.09 -5.38
CA VAL A 115 0.86 -23.66 -6.67
C VAL A 115 2.33 -23.29 -6.55
N THR A 116 3.03 -23.42 -7.65
CA THR A 116 4.42 -22.98 -7.77
C THR A 116 4.47 -21.91 -8.86
N PHE A 117 5.14 -20.81 -8.58
CA PHE A 117 5.34 -19.75 -9.56
C PHE A 117 6.71 -19.07 -9.34
N ALA A 118 7.21 -18.41 -10.39
CA ALA A 118 8.43 -17.66 -10.30
C ALA A 118 8.28 -16.59 -9.21
N SER A 119 9.20 -16.62 -8.25
CA SER A 119 9.29 -15.65 -7.17
C SER A 119 10.71 -15.16 -7.08
N THR A 120 10.86 -13.86 -7.02
CA THR A 120 12.16 -13.23 -6.82
C THR A 120 12.03 -12.17 -5.75
N TYR A 121 13.12 -11.88 -5.05
CA TYR A 121 13.14 -10.77 -4.14
C TYR A 121 13.31 -9.47 -4.90
N TYR A 122 12.36 -8.55 -4.73
CA TYR A 122 12.52 -7.17 -5.13
C TYR A 122 13.05 -6.37 -3.94
N THR A 123 14.07 -5.59 -4.19
CA THR A 123 14.54 -4.59 -3.23
C THR A 123 14.15 -3.23 -3.75
N PHE A 124 13.44 -2.47 -2.92
CA PHE A 124 13.22 -1.06 -3.19
C PHE A 124 14.43 -0.30 -2.64
N MET A 125 15.30 0.13 -3.53
CA MET A 125 16.52 0.86 -3.14
C MET A 125 16.17 2.30 -2.80
N ASP A 126 16.71 2.80 -1.70
CA ASP A 126 16.83 4.23 -1.47
C ASP A 126 18.10 4.73 -2.17
N ALA A 127 17.94 5.53 -3.20
CA ALA A 127 19.06 6.05 -3.98
C ALA A 127 20.00 6.99 -3.20
N LEU A 128 19.57 7.50 -2.03
CA LEU A 128 20.42 8.33 -1.15
C LEU A 128 21.36 7.48 -0.29
N HIS A 129 20.99 6.23 -0.04
CA HIS A 129 21.70 5.34 0.88
C HIS A 129 21.81 3.94 0.27
N SER A 130 22.89 3.67 -0.44
CA SER A 130 23.12 2.44 -1.20
C SER A 130 22.93 1.12 -0.42
N ASN A 131 22.78 1.16 0.91
CA ASN A 131 22.49 0.03 1.78
C ASN A 131 21.06 0.04 2.36
N ASN A 132 20.24 1.05 2.06
CA ASN A 132 18.86 1.14 2.50
C ASN A 132 17.96 0.49 1.48
N TYR A 133 17.28 -0.56 1.87
CA TYR A 133 16.34 -1.28 1.01
C TYR A 133 15.24 -1.95 1.84
N ARG A 134 14.12 -2.19 1.20
CA ARG A 134 13.04 -3.02 1.71
C ARG A 134 13.03 -4.34 0.94
N PRO A 135 13.44 -5.47 1.53
CA PRO A 135 13.34 -6.77 0.89
C PRO A 135 11.89 -7.26 0.93
N VAL A 136 11.32 -7.58 -0.21
CA VAL A 136 9.95 -8.06 -0.32
C VAL A 136 9.84 -9.25 -1.26
N HIS A 137 8.89 -10.15 -0.99
CA HIS A 137 8.42 -11.11 -1.95
C HIS A 137 7.51 -10.44 -2.97
N TYR A 138 7.78 -10.66 -4.22
CA TYR A 138 6.99 -10.11 -5.29
C TYR A 138 6.90 -11.11 -6.44
N THR A 139 5.71 -11.29 -7.00
CA THR A 139 5.54 -12.12 -8.20
C THR A 139 5.84 -11.28 -9.45
N PRO A 140 6.96 -11.54 -10.13
CA PRO A 140 7.40 -10.69 -11.24
C PRO A 140 6.56 -10.88 -12.52
N ILE A 141 5.89 -12.02 -12.65
CA ILE A 141 5.15 -12.39 -13.87
C ILE A 141 3.69 -12.59 -13.52
N ARG A 142 2.82 -11.88 -14.22
CA ARG A 142 1.37 -11.97 -14.08
C ARG A 142 0.70 -12.24 -15.42
N ILE A 143 -0.31 -13.13 -15.42
CA ILE A 143 -1.16 -13.38 -16.59
C ILE A 143 -2.45 -12.58 -16.41
N SER A 144 -2.82 -11.86 -17.47
CA SER A 144 -4.09 -11.14 -17.56
C SER A 144 -4.72 -11.42 -18.94
N GLY A 145 -5.75 -12.27 -18.95
CA GLY A 145 -6.35 -12.73 -20.20
C GLY A 145 -5.33 -13.43 -21.10
N LYS A 146 -5.05 -12.85 -22.26
CA LYS A 146 -4.05 -13.34 -23.21
C LYS A 146 -2.68 -12.67 -23.08
N SER A 147 -2.48 -11.84 -22.09
CA SER A 147 -1.24 -11.09 -21.90
C SER A 147 -0.43 -11.62 -20.73
N VAL A 148 0.90 -11.64 -20.91
CA VAL A 148 1.89 -11.81 -19.86
C VAL A 148 2.45 -10.44 -19.52
N ILE A 149 2.38 -10.06 -18.26
CA ILE A 149 2.87 -8.78 -17.73
C ILE A 149 4.07 -9.09 -16.86
N ILE A 150 5.23 -8.53 -17.19
CA ILE A 150 6.49 -8.80 -16.53
C ILE A 150 6.98 -7.50 -15.89
N LYS A 151 7.06 -7.48 -14.55
CA LYS A 151 7.69 -6.39 -13.82
C LYS A 151 9.17 -6.70 -13.62
N LEU A 152 10.03 -5.85 -14.16
CA LEU A 152 11.46 -5.95 -13.96
C LEU A 152 11.85 -5.55 -12.52
N HIS A 153 13.04 -5.93 -12.10
CA HIS A 153 13.56 -5.45 -10.81
C HIS A 153 13.66 -3.93 -10.80
N ASN A 154 13.47 -3.35 -9.62
CA ASN A 154 13.61 -1.91 -9.47
C ASN A 154 15.01 -1.46 -9.90
N GLU A 155 15.07 -0.32 -10.61
CA GLU A 155 16.31 0.28 -11.12
C GLU A 155 17.09 -0.58 -12.14
N ALA A 156 16.45 -1.60 -12.73
CA ALA A 156 17.05 -2.40 -13.81
C ALA A 156 17.35 -1.57 -15.06
N LEU A 157 16.51 -0.59 -15.36
CA LEU A 157 16.64 0.28 -16.51
C LEU A 157 17.14 1.67 -16.10
N SER A 158 17.74 2.39 -17.05
CA SER A 158 18.22 3.77 -16.88
C SER A 158 17.54 4.68 -17.87
N PHE A 159 17.27 5.91 -17.48
CA PHE A 159 16.70 6.94 -18.35
C PHE A 159 17.55 7.17 -19.60
N GLY A 160 16.92 7.26 -20.76
CA GLY A 160 17.57 7.44 -22.06
C GLY A 160 18.31 6.22 -22.58
N GLY A 161 18.30 5.11 -21.84
CA GLY A 161 18.97 3.87 -22.23
C GLY A 161 18.20 3.12 -23.33
N SER A 162 18.92 2.35 -24.13
CA SER A 162 18.35 1.44 -25.13
C SER A 162 18.56 0.00 -24.71
N TYR A 163 17.54 -0.81 -24.85
CA TYR A 163 17.50 -2.18 -24.35
C TYR A 163 16.82 -3.13 -25.32
N TYR A 164 17.07 -4.41 -25.13
CA TYR A 164 16.26 -5.48 -25.71
C TYR A 164 16.01 -6.58 -24.68
N VAL A 165 14.94 -7.35 -24.90
CA VAL A 165 14.58 -8.46 -24.04
C VAL A 165 14.66 -9.78 -24.81
N THR A 166 15.06 -10.86 -24.14
CA THR A 166 14.93 -12.22 -24.63
C THR A 166 14.10 -13.04 -23.65
N VAL A 167 13.33 -13.98 -24.17
CA VAL A 167 12.50 -14.88 -23.38
C VAL A 167 12.60 -16.27 -23.96
N ASP A 168 12.91 -17.25 -23.11
CA ASP A 168 12.89 -18.65 -23.51
C ASP A 168 11.46 -19.14 -23.70
N GLU A 169 11.19 -19.93 -24.74
CA GLU A 169 9.85 -20.46 -25.05
C GLU A 169 9.21 -21.19 -23.85
N SER A 170 10.03 -21.86 -23.05
CA SER A 170 9.60 -22.59 -21.86
C SER A 170 8.97 -21.72 -20.77
N VAL A 171 9.15 -20.40 -20.79
CA VAL A 171 8.61 -19.49 -19.78
C VAL A 171 7.09 -19.35 -19.90
N PHE A 172 6.56 -19.08 -21.11
CA PHE A 172 5.12 -18.93 -21.35
C PHE A 172 4.68 -19.28 -22.78
N GLY A 173 5.47 -20.09 -23.50
CA GLY A 173 5.09 -20.57 -24.84
C GLY A 173 5.36 -19.58 -25.98
N LEU A 174 6.20 -18.56 -25.74
CA LEU A 174 6.68 -17.61 -26.74
C LEU A 174 8.19 -17.43 -26.59
N GLU A 175 8.93 -17.74 -27.66
CA GLU A 175 10.34 -17.40 -27.75
C GLU A 175 10.50 -15.96 -28.23
N VAL A 176 11.29 -15.17 -27.52
CA VAL A 176 11.66 -13.80 -27.89
C VAL A 176 13.16 -13.72 -28.06
N LYS A 177 13.61 -13.42 -29.28
CA LYS A 177 15.03 -13.37 -29.64
C LYS A 177 15.57 -11.94 -29.63
N LYS A 178 16.89 -11.84 -29.61
CA LYS A 178 17.58 -10.57 -29.78
C LYS A 178 17.13 -9.90 -31.07
N GLY A 179 16.67 -8.66 -30.95
CA GLY A 179 16.18 -7.85 -32.09
C GLY A 179 14.67 -7.85 -32.29
N ASP A 180 13.93 -8.78 -31.67
CA ASP A 180 12.47 -8.84 -31.83
C ASP A 180 11.77 -7.72 -31.03
N ASN A 181 12.34 -7.33 -29.88
CA ASN A 181 11.73 -6.40 -28.92
C ASN A 181 12.79 -5.47 -28.33
N ALA A 182 13.26 -4.55 -29.15
CA ALA A 182 14.12 -3.46 -28.68
C ALA A 182 13.28 -2.24 -28.32
N PHE A 183 13.69 -1.49 -27.31
CA PHE A 183 13.01 -0.30 -26.83
C PHE A 183 13.99 0.74 -26.29
N ILE A 184 13.51 1.96 -26.16
CA ILE A 184 14.23 3.09 -25.55
C ILE A 184 13.47 3.52 -24.31
N VAL A 185 14.19 3.81 -23.24
CA VAL A 185 13.60 4.40 -22.04
C VAL A 185 13.53 5.91 -22.21
N LYS A 186 12.41 6.52 -21.80
CA LYS A 186 12.23 7.98 -21.78
C LYS A 186 13.41 8.71 -21.16
N ALA A 187 13.58 9.95 -21.55
CA ALA A 187 14.53 10.85 -20.89
C ALA A 187 14.15 11.07 -19.41
N LYS A 188 15.15 11.45 -18.61
CA LYS A 188 14.97 11.79 -17.20
C LYS A 188 13.98 12.95 -17.06
N PRO A 189 12.99 12.85 -16.15
CA PRO A 189 12.08 13.97 -15.87
C PRO A 189 12.83 15.24 -15.46
N SER A 190 12.27 16.37 -15.79
CA SER A 190 12.78 17.69 -15.36
C SER A 190 11.91 18.27 -14.25
N GLY A 191 12.56 18.91 -13.26
CA GLY A 191 11.86 19.57 -12.15
C GLY A 191 11.41 18.63 -11.05
N ASN A 192 10.54 19.14 -10.17
CA ASN A 192 10.12 18.49 -8.93
C ASN A 192 8.64 18.07 -8.93
N THR A 193 7.95 18.23 -10.05
CA THR A 193 6.61 17.70 -10.26
C THR A 193 6.73 16.49 -11.18
N LEU A 194 6.41 15.32 -10.66
CA LEU A 194 6.49 14.03 -11.35
C LEU A 194 5.07 13.56 -11.66
N THR A 195 4.90 12.88 -12.77
CA THR A 195 3.61 12.32 -13.17
C THR A 195 3.66 10.80 -13.23
N VAL A 196 2.56 10.14 -12.81
CA VAL A 196 2.44 8.69 -12.80
C VAL A 196 1.15 8.27 -13.50
N SER A 197 1.23 7.38 -14.47
CA SER A 197 0.06 6.77 -15.12
C SER A 197 0.39 5.39 -15.64
N PRO A 198 -0.47 4.37 -15.43
CA PRO A 198 -0.19 3.00 -15.85
C PRO A 198 -0.22 2.80 -17.37
N ASP A 199 -0.67 3.80 -18.14
CA ASP A 199 -0.77 3.76 -19.60
C ASP A 199 0.53 4.12 -20.33
N GLY A 200 1.61 4.39 -19.59
CA GLY A 200 2.92 4.73 -20.16
C GLY A 200 3.07 6.15 -20.70
N LYS A 201 2.08 7.04 -20.55
CA LYS A 201 2.15 8.42 -21.09
C LYS A 201 2.78 9.42 -20.13
N ALA A 202 2.77 9.14 -18.83
CA ALA A 202 3.37 9.96 -17.78
C ALA A 202 4.89 9.74 -17.69
N ASP A 203 5.56 10.39 -16.75
CA ASP A 203 6.99 10.18 -16.45
C ASP A 203 7.25 8.74 -15.99
N PHE A 204 6.34 8.19 -15.18
CA PHE A 204 6.40 6.87 -14.58
C PHE A 204 5.12 6.09 -14.81
N CYS A 205 5.22 4.76 -14.81
CA CYS A 205 4.07 3.86 -14.84
C CYS A 205 3.66 3.38 -13.45
N THR A 206 4.56 3.47 -12.47
CA THR A 206 4.36 2.99 -11.10
C THR A 206 4.60 4.11 -10.09
N LEU A 207 3.86 4.08 -8.98
CA LEU A 207 4.11 5.04 -7.91
C LEU A 207 5.47 4.77 -7.25
N GLN A 208 5.89 3.51 -7.10
CA GLN A 208 7.21 3.19 -6.55
C GLN A 208 8.35 3.71 -7.41
N GLY A 209 8.23 3.67 -8.74
CA GLY A 209 9.23 4.26 -9.63
C GLY A 209 9.40 5.76 -9.40
N ALA A 210 8.28 6.49 -9.28
CA ALA A 210 8.30 7.92 -8.95
C ALA A 210 8.85 8.20 -7.55
N LEU A 211 8.53 7.38 -6.53
CA LEU A 211 9.07 7.49 -5.18
C LEU A 211 10.59 7.28 -5.16
N SER A 212 11.07 6.23 -5.83
CA SER A 212 12.52 5.95 -5.94
C SER A 212 13.25 7.11 -6.61
N TYR A 213 12.68 7.67 -7.69
CA TYR A 213 13.25 8.83 -8.35
C TYR A 213 13.23 10.08 -7.47
N ALA A 214 12.14 10.34 -6.73
CA ALA A 214 12.02 11.48 -5.84
C ALA A 214 13.12 11.51 -4.77
N THR A 215 13.60 10.34 -4.30
CA THR A 215 14.71 10.27 -3.35
C THR A 215 16.02 10.78 -3.94
N THR A 216 16.21 10.66 -5.27
CA THR A 216 17.42 11.15 -5.98
C THR A 216 17.47 12.66 -6.09
N LEU A 217 16.33 13.35 -5.94
CA LEU A 217 16.24 14.82 -6.01
C LEU A 217 16.68 15.54 -4.72
N GLY A 218 17.14 14.76 -3.73
CA GLY A 218 17.61 15.26 -2.44
C GLY A 218 16.55 15.12 -1.33
N LYS A 219 17.04 14.85 -0.12
CA LYS A 219 16.23 14.52 1.06
C LYS A 219 15.16 15.58 1.35
N ASP A 220 15.51 16.84 1.34
CA ASP A 220 14.66 17.96 1.76
C ASP A 220 14.02 18.73 0.59
N THR A 221 14.38 18.40 -0.64
CA THR A 221 13.79 19.00 -1.82
C THR A 221 12.29 18.70 -1.87
N ALA A 222 11.46 19.73 -1.98
CA ALA A 222 10.02 19.55 -2.13
C ALA A 222 9.71 18.90 -3.49
N VAL A 223 8.91 17.83 -3.46
CA VAL A 223 8.50 17.09 -4.66
C VAL A 223 7.00 16.82 -4.60
N THR A 224 6.34 16.98 -5.74
CA THR A 224 4.94 16.58 -5.92
C THR A 224 4.85 15.44 -6.94
N ILE A 225 4.20 14.34 -6.57
CA ILE A 225 3.88 13.23 -7.47
C ILE A 225 2.38 13.29 -7.77
N GLN A 226 2.05 13.56 -9.02
CA GLN A 226 0.67 13.56 -9.52
C GLN A 226 0.35 12.18 -10.09
N VAL A 227 -0.63 11.50 -9.50
CA VAL A 227 -0.99 10.12 -9.85
C VAL A 227 -2.29 10.11 -10.63
N GLY A 228 -2.25 9.67 -11.87
CA GLY A 228 -3.42 9.49 -12.73
C GLY A 228 -4.32 8.34 -12.27
N ASN A 229 -5.59 8.38 -12.69
CA ASN A 229 -6.53 7.29 -12.38
C ASN A 229 -6.00 5.95 -12.90
N GLY A 230 -6.12 4.92 -12.09
CA GLY A 230 -5.66 3.57 -12.38
C GLY A 230 -5.56 2.70 -11.15
N ILE A 231 -5.37 1.39 -11.38
CA ILE A 231 -5.08 0.43 -10.31
C ILE A 231 -3.58 0.13 -10.36
N TYR A 232 -2.90 0.46 -9.27
CA TYR A 232 -1.47 0.28 -9.08
C TYR A 232 -1.24 -0.93 -8.15
N GLN A 233 -0.80 -2.05 -8.73
CA GLN A 233 -0.56 -3.29 -7.97
C GLN A 233 0.88 -3.30 -7.46
N GLU A 234 1.12 -2.64 -6.33
CA GLU A 234 2.46 -2.36 -5.82
C GLU A 234 2.53 -2.45 -4.30
N LEU A 235 3.70 -2.87 -3.82
CA LEU A 235 4.18 -2.55 -2.47
C LEU A 235 5.00 -1.27 -2.54
N LEU A 236 4.79 -0.37 -1.59
CA LEU A 236 5.44 0.95 -1.58
C LEU A 236 6.42 1.10 -0.42
N PHE A 237 7.53 1.73 -0.70
CA PHE A 237 8.56 2.07 0.26
C PHE A 237 9.08 3.48 0.08
N LEU A 238 9.14 4.23 1.17
CA LEU A 238 9.74 5.56 1.22
C LEU A 238 10.55 5.71 2.50
N ARG A 239 11.81 6.10 2.40
CA ARG A 239 12.68 6.32 3.56
C ARG A 239 13.46 7.62 3.40
N GLU A 240 13.51 8.40 4.50
CA GLU A 240 14.33 9.62 4.61
C GLU A 240 14.09 10.68 3.53
N LYS A 241 12.90 10.71 2.92
CA LYS A 241 12.48 11.76 1.97
C LYS A 241 11.47 12.68 2.63
N ASN A 242 11.83 13.94 2.79
CA ASN A 242 10.98 14.97 3.37
C ASN A 242 10.24 15.76 2.29
N ASN A 243 9.19 16.50 2.70
CA ASN A 243 8.46 17.46 1.86
C ASN A 243 7.94 16.84 0.55
N LEU A 244 7.31 15.67 0.66
CA LEU A 244 6.74 14.95 -0.47
C LEU A 244 5.22 15.02 -0.42
N THR A 245 4.61 15.41 -1.55
CA THR A 245 3.16 15.31 -1.77
C THR A 245 2.88 14.24 -2.82
N ILE A 246 2.02 13.29 -2.49
CA ILE A 246 1.45 12.32 -3.42
C ILE A 246 -0.02 12.66 -3.60
N LYS A 247 -0.38 13.10 -4.81
CA LYS A 247 -1.73 13.56 -5.11
C LYS A 247 -2.36 12.74 -6.22
N GLY A 248 -3.42 12.02 -5.89
CA GLY A 248 -4.25 11.31 -6.85
C GLY A 248 -5.11 12.26 -7.68
N ALA A 249 -5.49 11.82 -8.87
CA ALA A 249 -6.47 12.52 -9.70
C ALA A 249 -7.88 12.46 -9.07
N SER A 250 -8.19 11.39 -8.36
CA SER A 250 -9.40 11.26 -7.53
C SER A 250 -9.25 10.11 -6.55
N ARG A 251 -9.95 10.21 -5.41
CA ARG A 251 -9.93 9.21 -4.33
C ARG A 251 -10.33 7.82 -4.81
N GLU A 252 -11.39 7.71 -5.60
CA GLU A 252 -11.92 6.45 -6.10
C GLU A 252 -11.21 5.97 -7.38
N GLY A 253 -10.61 6.89 -8.13
CA GLY A 253 -9.96 6.59 -9.40
C GLY A 253 -8.51 6.15 -9.25
N VAL A 254 -7.80 6.57 -8.20
CA VAL A 254 -6.42 6.17 -7.93
C VAL A 254 -6.42 5.14 -6.83
N VAL A 255 -6.19 3.87 -7.18
CA VAL A 255 -6.22 2.75 -6.25
C VAL A 255 -4.88 2.03 -6.22
N ILE A 256 -4.17 2.13 -5.09
CA ILE A 256 -2.96 1.34 -4.83
C ILE A 256 -3.40 0.11 -4.05
N ALA A 257 -3.28 -1.08 -4.66
CA ALA A 257 -3.81 -2.31 -4.09
C ALA A 257 -2.84 -3.47 -4.23
N TYR A 258 -2.50 -4.13 -3.12
CA TYR A 258 -1.64 -5.31 -3.10
C TYR A 258 -1.92 -6.15 -1.85
N PRO A 259 -1.91 -7.50 -1.94
CA PRO A 259 -1.99 -8.35 -0.76
C PRO A 259 -0.65 -8.41 -0.05
N ASN A 260 -0.63 -8.06 1.23
CA ASN A 260 0.54 -8.22 2.10
C ASN A 260 0.14 -8.49 3.54
N ASN A 261 0.91 -9.29 4.27
CA ASN A 261 0.60 -9.61 5.66
C ASN A 261 1.82 -10.16 6.42
N GLU A 262 1.64 -10.39 7.72
CA GLU A 262 2.66 -10.94 8.63
C GLU A 262 3.19 -12.32 8.19
N SER A 263 2.40 -13.14 7.51
CA SER A 263 2.82 -14.47 7.06
C SER A 263 3.69 -14.41 5.81
N TYR A 264 3.53 -13.38 5.01
CA TYR A 264 4.23 -13.19 3.74
C TYR A 264 5.48 -12.32 3.91
N GLU A 265 5.29 -11.15 4.55
CA GLU A 265 6.35 -10.20 4.87
C GLU A 265 6.40 -9.97 6.39
N GLY A 266 7.38 -10.53 7.06
CA GLY A 266 7.41 -10.51 8.52
C GLY A 266 7.70 -9.15 9.14
N GLY A 267 7.03 -8.89 10.28
CA GLY A 267 7.23 -7.70 11.10
C GLY A 267 6.59 -6.44 10.54
N SER A 268 6.60 -5.35 11.31
CA SER A 268 5.98 -4.09 10.87
C SER A 268 6.92 -3.21 10.02
N GLY A 269 8.21 -3.23 10.27
CA GLY A 269 9.21 -2.44 9.56
C GLY A 269 10.22 -3.28 8.79
N ALA A 270 10.96 -2.68 7.85
CA ALA A 270 12.00 -3.37 7.10
C ALA A 270 13.23 -3.65 7.97
N SER A 271 13.78 -4.86 7.86
CA SER A 271 15.11 -5.17 8.39
C SER A 271 16.17 -4.61 7.46
N GLN A 272 17.08 -3.80 8.02
CA GLN A 272 18.21 -3.21 7.27
C GLN A 272 19.50 -4.05 7.35
N SER A 273 19.50 -5.10 8.17
CA SER A 273 20.76 -5.78 8.56
C SER A 273 21.25 -6.81 7.58
N SER A 274 20.47 -7.21 6.60
CA SER A 274 20.90 -8.24 5.65
C SER A 274 20.25 -8.06 4.28
N LYS A 275 21.04 -8.14 3.21
CA LYS A 275 20.50 -8.26 1.86
C LYS A 275 19.77 -9.60 1.76
N PRO A 276 18.58 -9.66 1.15
CA PRO A 276 17.93 -10.93 0.89
C PRO A 276 18.84 -11.80 0.03
N GLN A 277 18.93 -13.07 0.37
CA GLN A 277 19.62 -14.06 -0.45
C GLN A 277 18.57 -14.69 -1.38
N TRP A 278 18.83 -14.62 -2.67
CA TRP A 278 17.97 -15.22 -3.69
C TRP A 278 17.72 -16.71 -3.40
N GLY A 279 16.48 -17.14 -3.52
CA GLY A 279 16.07 -18.55 -3.48
C GLY A 279 16.00 -19.21 -2.10
N ASN A 280 16.39 -18.55 -1.01
CA ASN A 280 16.57 -19.23 0.28
C ASN A 280 15.58 -18.81 1.39
N ALA A 281 14.82 -17.76 1.23
CA ALA A 281 13.88 -17.34 2.26
C ALA A 281 12.45 -17.27 1.69
N ILE A 282 11.57 -18.06 2.29
CA ILE A 282 10.16 -18.09 1.95
C ILE A 282 9.44 -16.87 2.56
N ARG A 283 10.05 -16.28 3.60
CA ARG A 283 9.54 -15.09 4.30
C ARG A 283 10.57 -13.98 4.22
N ALA A 284 10.26 -12.91 3.52
CA ALA A 284 11.05 -11.70 3.53
C ALA A 284 10.85 -10.92 4.85
N THR A 285 11.72 -9.97 5.13
CA THR A 285 11.70 -9.15 6.35
C THR A 285 11.41 -7.68 6.04
N GLY A 286 10.70 -7.43 4.94
CA GLY A 286 10.40 -6.10 4.44
C GLY A 286 9.22 -5.40 5.09
N GLY A 287 8.56 -6.08 6.03
CA GLY A 287 7.41 -5.53 6.74
C GLY A 287 6.09 -5.75 6.02
N ARG A 288 5.05 -5.97 6.81
CA ARG A 288 3.71 -6.41 6.37
C ARG A 288 2.80 -5.29 5.86
N GLY A 289 3.17 -4.03 6.04
CA GLY A 289 2.42 -2.90 5.49
C GLY A 289 2.54 -2.81 3.97
N LEU A 290 1.46 -2.39 3.28
CA LEU A 290 1.53 -2.13 1.85
C LEU A 290 2.47 -0.95 1.59
N PHE A 291 2.25 0.19 2.24
CA PHE A 291 3.10 1.36 2.16
C PHE A 291 3.89 1.53 3.47
N LEU A 292 5.18 1.20 3.42
CA LEU A 292 6.12 1.45 4.51
C LEU A 292 6.80 2.80 4.32
N VAL A 293 6.61 3.70 5.28
CA VAL A 293 7.22 5.04 5.32
C VAL A 293 8.12 5.14 6.53
N GLU A 294 9.40 5.40 6.35
CA GLU A 294 10.37 5.47 7.44
C GLU A 294 11.16 6.78 7.45
N SER A 295 11.19 7.43 8.61
CA SER A 295 11.99 8.65 8.87
C SER A 295 11.70 9.82 7.91
N CYS A 296 10.49 9.88 7.34
CA CYS A 296 10.03 10.94 6.44
C CYS A 296 9.28 12.01 7.23
N ASN A 297 9.48 13.28 6.86
CA ASN A 297 8.80 14.43 7.46
C ASN A 297 8.04 15.22 6.39
N ASN A 298 6.87 15.75 6.75
CA ASN A 298 5.98 16.49 5.85
C ASN A 298 5.60 15.65 4.62
N LEU A 299 5.19 14.39 4.83
CA LEU A 299 4.54 13.59 3.81
C LEU A 299 3.05 13.97 3.74
N VAL A 300 2.56 14.20 2.52
CA VAL A 300 1.15 14.49 2.26
C VAL A 300 0.61 13.46 1.27
N LEU A 301 -0.51 12.83 1.60
CA LEU A 301 -1.28 11.94 0.73
C LEU A 301 -2.63 12.58 0.49
N GLU A 302 -3.00 12.78 -0.78
CA GLU A 302 -4.26 13.42 -1.17
C GLU A 302 -4.98 12.61 -2.26
N ASP A 303 -6.31 12.53 -2.18
CA ASP A 303 -7.19 12.07 -3.25
C ASP A 303 -6.86 10.67 -3.80
N LEU A 304 -6.61 9.68 -2.92
CA LEU A 304 -6.26 8.32 -3.34
C LEU A 304 -6.80 7.25 -2.37
N THR A 305 -6.86 6.02 -2.86
CA THR A 305 -7.19 4.82 -2.08
C THR A 305 -5.96 3.93 -1.95
N ILE A 306 -5.69 3.46 -0.73
CA ILE A 306 -4.70 2.41 -0.46
C ILE A 306 -5.45 1.22 0.14
N GLU A 307 -5.38 0.08 -0.53
CA GLU A 307 -6.08 -1.13 -0.12
C GLU A 307 -5.10 -2.30 0.03
N ASN A 308 -4.94 -2.79 1.26
CA ASN A 308 -4.29 -4.07 1.46
C ASN A 308 -5.33 -5.17 1.23
N THR A 309 -5.21 -5.84 0.08
CA THR A 309 -6.19 -6.83 -0.39
C THR A 309 -6.00 -8.20 0.24
N PHE A 310 -5.11 -8.34 1.25
CA PHE A 310 -4.96 -9.57 1.98
C PHE A 310 -6.26 -9.97 2.67
N TRP A 311 -6.66 -11.20 2.43
CA TRP A 311 -7.84 -11.80 3.01
C TRP A 311 -7.49 -13.13 3.68
N ALA A 312 -8.08 -13.38 4.84
CA ALA A 312 -8.07 -14.67 5.50
C ALA A 312 -9.50 -15.09 5.84
N ASP A 313 -9.83 -16.38 5.68
CA ASP A 313 -11.19 -16.90 5.92
C ASP A 313 -11.76 -16.56 7.29
N ASP A 314 -10.90 -16.41 8.29
CA ASP A 314 -11.26 -16.03 9.65
C ASP A 314 -11.07 -14.53 9.93
N HIS A 315 -10.82 -13.73 8.91
CA HIS A 315 -10.51 -12.30 9.00
C HIS A 315 -9.31 -11.97 9.90
N LYS A 316 -8.45 -12.94 10.17
CA LYS A 316 -7.24 -12.77 10.97
C LYS A 316 -6.02 -12.65 10.08
N GLY A 317 -5.10 -11.85 10.50
CA GLY A 317 -3.86 -11.59 9.78
C GLY A 317 -3.57 -10.10 9.74
N GLN A 318 -2.44 -9.74 10.32
CA GLN A 318 -2.00 -8.36 10.40
C GLN A 318 -1.56 -7.89 9.01
N ALA A 319 -2.18 -6.85 8.50
CA ALA A 319 -2.09 -6.40 7.12
C ALA A 319 -2.32 -4.89 7.01
N GLU A 320 -1.32 -4.10 7.36
CA GLU A 320 -1.43 -2.65 7.30
C GLU A 320 -1.52 -2.14 5.85
N THR A 321 -2.31 -1.09 5.62
CA THR A 321 -2.21 -0.27 4.39
C THR A 321 -0.99 0.63 4.46
N ILE A 322 -0.80 1.31 5.60
CA ILE A 322 0.32 2.23 5.83
C ILE A 322 0.93 1.93 7.19
N TYR A 323 2.26 1.86 7.22
CA TYR A 323 3.04 2.06 8.43
C TYR A 323 3.86 3.34 8.33
N PHE A 324 3.46 4.36 9.06
CA PHE A 324 4.24 5.59 9.22
C PHE A 324 5.20 5.46 10.39
N ASN A 325 6.41 4.95 10.13
CA ASN A 325 7.47 4.70 11.09
C ASN A 325 8.43 5.91 11.20
N ALA A 326 7.93 7.02 11.73
CA ALA A 326 8.66 8.28 11.74
C ALA A 326 8.37 9.10 13.01
N ASP A 327 9.10 8.78 14.11
CA ASP A 327 8.97 9.48 15.38
C ASP A 327 9.26 10.99 15.24
N GLY A 328 8.39 11.83 15.82
CA GLY A 328 8.53 13.30 15.80
C GLY A 328 8.40 13.92 14.42
N LYS A 329 7.87 13.20 13.42
CA LYS A 329 7.67 13.66 12.05
C LYS A 329 6.17 13.80 11.74
N ARG A 330 5.85 14.46 10.61
CA ARG A 330 4.48 14.81 10.23
C ARG A 330 4.01 14.04 9.00
N LEU A 331 2.77 13.57 9.08
CA LEU A 331 2.02 12.98 7.97
C LEU A 331 0.66 13.68 7.88
N THR A 332 0.25 14.04 6.68
CA THR A 332 -1.11 14.47 6.34
C THR A 332 -1.75 13.46 5.38
N ILE A 333 -2.99 13.07 5.66
CA ILE A 333 -3.82 12.24 4.79
C ILE A 333 -5.14 12.98 4.58
N GLU A 334 -5.37 13.44 3.35
CA GLU A 334 -6.51 14.27 2.98
C GLU A 334 -7.35 13.56 1.92
N ASN A 335 -8.64 13.40 2.18
CA ASN A 335 -9.61 12.80 1.24
C ASN A 335 -9.15 11.45 0.67
N CYS A 336 -8.63 10.56 1.52
CA CYS A 336 -8.14 9.23 1.15
C CYS A 336 -9.02 8.10 1.70
N SER A 337 -8.86 6.89 1.13
CA SER A 337 -9.40 5.66 1.71
C SER A 337 -8.26 4.72 2.10
N LEU A 338 -8.26 4.24 3.34
CA LEU A 338 -7.35 3.21 3.84
C LEU A 338 -8.17 1.97 4.17
N LEU A 339 -8.01 0.92 3.35
CA LEU A 339 -8.87 -0.26 3.39
C LEU A 339 -8.07 -1.51 3.68
N SER A 340 -8.39 -2.20 4.77
CA SER A 340 -7.86 -3.52 5.10
C SER A 340 -8.78 -4.23 6.08
N TRP A 341 -8.26 -5.21 6.81
CA TRP A 341 -8.99 -5.94 7.84
C TRP A 341 -8.35 -5.71 9.22
N GLN A 342 -7.38 -6.50 9.62
CA GLN A 342 -6.67 -6.30 10.88
C GLN A 342 -5.49 -5.35 10.70
N ASP A 343 -5.28 -4.43 11.64
CA ASP A 343 -4.12 -3.54 11.73
C ASP A 343 -4.01 -2.51 10.57
N THR A 344 -5.12 -2.06 9.98
CA THR A 344 -5.14 -1.24 8.74
C THR A 344 -4.18 -0.07 8.74
N PHE A 345 -4.14 0.73 9.83
CA PHE A 345 -3.31 1.93 9.92
C PHE A 345 -2.42 1.91 11.16
N LEU A 346 -1.11 1.85 10.94
CA LEU A 346 -0.08 1.93 11.98
C LEU A 346 0.70 3.23 11.85
N CYS A 347 0.78 4.01 12.94
CA CYS A 347 1.53 5.26 12.91
C CYS A 347 2.33 5.56 14.17
N LYS A 348 3.36 6.38 13.97
CA LYS A 348 4.13 7.14 14.96
C LYS A 348 4.04 8.63 14.62
N GLY A 349 4.73 9.47 15.37
CA GLY A 349 4.86 10.89 15.06
C GLY A 349 3.59 11.72 15.28
N GLU A 350 3.41 12.75 14.46
CA GLU A 350 2.27 13.67 14.46
C GLU A 350 1.51 13.50 13.14
N VAL A 351 0.24 13.08 13.20
CA VAL A 351 -0.54 12.70 12.01
C VAL A 351 -1.87 13.45 11.98
N TRP A 352 -2.21 14.00 10.83
CA TRP A 352 -3.52 14.55 10.54
C TRP A 352 -4.19 13.75 9.42
N VAL A 353 -5.34 13.16 9.72
CA VAL A 353 -6.19 12.45 8.77
C VAL A 353 -7.50 13.22 8.67
N HIS A 354 -7.81 13.73 7.49
CA HIS A 354 -8.95 14.62 7.28
C HIS A 354 -9.83 14.11 6.13
N LYS A 355 -11.15 14.16 6.32
CA LYS A 355 -12.18 13.76 5.34
C LYS A 355 -11.93 12.40 4.67
N SER A 356 -11.35 11.49 5.41
CA SER A 356 -10.88 10.20 4.90
C SER A 356 -11.70 9.04 5.45
N LEU A 357 -11.65 7.90 4.76
CA LEU A 357 -12.24 6.64 5.19
C LEU A 357 -11.14 5.71 5.69
N ILE A 358 -11.30 5.18 6.90
CA ILE A 358 -10.47 4.09 7.42
C ILE A 358 -11.39 2.90 7.72
N ALA A 359 -11.10 1.75 7.09
CA ALA A 359 -11.92 0.56 7.24
C ALA A 359 -11.11 -0.64 7.73
N GLY A 360 -11.69 -1.41 8.68
CA GLY A 360 -11.06 -2.60 9.25
C GLY A 360 -11.91 -3.25 10.34
N HIS A 361 -11.33 -4.16 11.13
CA HIS A 361 -12.10 -4.82 12.18
C HIS A 361 -11.36 -5.01 13.51
N VAL A 362 -10.10 -5.46 13.55
CA VAL A 362 -9.33 -5.65 14.79
C VAL A 362 -8.13 -4.73 14.78
N ASP A 363 -8.04 -3.85 15.81
CA ASP A 363 -6.92 -2.92 15.98
C ASP A 363 -6.59 -2.15 14.70
N TYR A 364 -7.63 -1.85 13.89
CA TYR A 364 -7.40 -1.32 12.56
C TYR A 364 -6.87 0.12 12.55
N ILE A 365 -6.80 0.75 13.73
CA ILE A 365 -6.03 1.96 13.99
C ILE A 365 -5.16 1.69 15.21
N TRP A 366 -3.85 1.66 15.03
CA TRP A 366 -2.95 1.35 16.14
C TRP A 366 -1.59 2.03 16.03
N GLY A 367 -0.79 1.98 17.10
CA GLY A 367 0.57 2.48 17.08
C GLY A 367 0.96 3.34 18.25
N TYR A 368 1.96 4.19 17.99
CA TYR A 368 2.72 4.92 19.01
C TYR A 368 2.73 6.45 18.74
N PRO A 369 1.65 7.07 18.28
CA PRO A 369 1.70 8.47 17.87
C PRO A 369 1.87 9.38 19.09
N LYS A 370 2.63 10.47 18.94
CA LYS A 370 2.56 11.58 19.87
C LYS A 370 1.19 12.24 19.80
N ALA A 371 0.67 12.45 18.57
CA ALA A 371 -0.69 12.85 18.30
C ALA A 371 -1.11 12.37 16.92
N CYS A 372 -2.28 11.72 16.82
CA CYS A 372 -2.91 11.36 15.56
C CYS A 372 -4.37 11.84 15.58
N LEU A 373 -4.67 12.87 14.81
CA LEU A 373 -6.00 13.46 14.70
C LEU A 373 -6.71 12.93 13.46
N PHE A 374 -7.85 12.28 13.66
CA PHE A 374 -8.85 12.02 12.64
C PHE A 374 -9.93 13.09 12.74
N GLU A 375 -10.09 13.90 11.70
CA GLU A 375 -11.05 15.01 11.67
C GLU A 375 -11.99 14.83 10.47
N ASP A 376 -13.31 14.91 10.72
CA ASP A 376 -14.35 14.74 9.71
C ASP A 376 -14.25 13.42 8.93
N CYS A 377 -13.73 12.36 9.56
CA CYS A 377 -13.47 11.07 8.92
C CYS A 377 -14.63 10.08 9.11
N GLU A 378 -14.70 9.11 8.21
CA GLU A 378 -15.49 7.91 8.41
C GLU A 378 -14.60 6.77 8.92
N ILE A 379 -14.95 6.21 10.08
CA ILE A 379 -14.28 5.07 10.71
C ILE A 379 -15.23 3.87 10.57
N ARG A 380 -14.95 2.99 9.60
CA ARG A 380 -15.89 1.93 9.18
C ARG A 380 -15.45 0.57 9.66
N SER A 381 -16.31 -0.06 10.44
CA SER A 381 -16.11 -1.44 10.91
C SER A 381 -16.56 -2.45 9.84
N ARG A 382 -15.68 -3.38 9.45
CA ARG A 382 -15.94 -4.44 8.46
C ARG A 382 -16.41 -5.74 9.11
N ALA A 383 -16.09 -5.94 10.40
CA ALA A 383 -16.57 -7.03 11.26
C ALA A 383 -16.52 -6.58 12.71
N GLY A 384 -16.96 -7.41 13.67
CA GLY A 384 -16.82 -7.14 15.09
C GLY A 384 -15.35 -7.15 15.53
N GLY A 385 -15.00 -6.34 16.53
CA GLY A 385 -13.62 -6.25 17.03
C GLY A 385 -13.32 -4.98 17.80
N TYR A 386 -12.22 -4.32 17.45
CA TYR A 386 -11.69 -3.17 18.18
C TYR A 386 -11.21 -2.09 17.19
N ILE A 387 -11.62 -0.85 17.38
CA ILE A 387 -11.18 0.25 16.52
C ILE A 387 -9.72 0.57 16.79
N VAL A 388 -9.39 0.86 18.07
CA VAL A 388 -8.07 1.40 18.42
C VAL A 388 -7.32 0.49 19.39
N GLN A 389 -6.01 0.31 19.11
CA GLN A 389 -5.03 -0.14 20.10
C GLN A 389 -3.91 0.88 20.22
N ALA A 390 -3.99 1.78 21.18
CA ALA A 390 -2.97 2.79 21.46
C ALA A 390 -1.80 2.18 22.23
N ARG A 391 -0.59 2.67 21.96
CA ARG A 391 0.66 2.34 22.68
C ARG A 391 1.52 3.60 22.82
N VAL A 392 0.95 4.65 23.42
CA VAL A 392 1.54 5.98 23.47
C VAL A 392 2.69 6.00 24.48
N ASN A 393 3.75 6.74 24.19
CA ASN A 393 4.96 6.72 25.01
C ASN A 393 4.82 7.52 26.30
N ASN A 394 4.09 8.66 26.29
CA ASN A 394 3.95 9.53 27.45
C ASN A 394 2.48 9.74 27.81
N ALA A 395 2.19 9.86 29.10
CA ALA A 395 0.83 10.12 29.60
C ALA A 395 0.22 11.40 29.01
N THR A 396 1.04 12.40 28.70
CA THR A 396 0.61 13.72 28.21
C THR A 396 0.52 13.82 26.68
N ASP A 397 1.03 12.84 25.96
CA ASP A 397 0.86 12.78 24.49
C ASP A 397 -0.63 12.56 24.16
N LYS A 398 -1.13 13.22 23.14
CA LYS A 398 -2.56 13.16 22.79
C LYS A 398 -3.00 11.76 22.38
N GLY A 399 -2.10 10.96 21.80
CA GLY A 399 -2.43 9.65 21.24
C GLY A 399 -3.37 9.77 20.05
N PHE A 400 -4.41 8.96 20.02
CA PHE A 400 -5.42 8.97 18.95
C PHE A 400 -6.60 9.84 19.33
N VAL A 401 -6.92 10.83 18.50
CA VAL A 401 -8.05 11.76 18.69
C VAL A 401 -8.96 11.68 17.46
N PHE A 402 -10.25 11.48 17.70
CA PHE A 402 -11.29 11.48 16.70
C PHE A 402 -12.19 12.68 16.93
N LEU A 403 -12.22 13.61 15.99
CA LEU A 403 -12.98 14.85 16.05
C LEU A 403 -14.01 14.86 14.93
N ASN A 404 -15.28 15.03 15.27
CA ASN A 404 -16.41 15.09 14.34
C ASN A 404 -16.50 13.85 13.40
N CYS A 405 -16.00 12.70 13.81
CA CYS A 405 -15.98 11.50 12.97
C CYS A 405 -17.31 10.76 13.02
N LYS A 406 -17.57 10.00 11.94
CA LYS A 406 -18.68 9.04 11.86
C LYS A 406 -18.15 7.63 12.02
N LEU A 407 -18.61 6.93 13.06
CA LEU A 407 -18.28 5.52 13.28
C LEU A 407 -19.40 4.66 12.68
N THR A 408 -19.12 4.01 11.56
CA THR A 408 -20.07 3.24 10.76
C THR A 408 -19.72 1.77 10.71
N ALA A 409 -20.51 0.98 10.01
CA ALA A 409 -20.22 -0.43 9.75
C ALA A 409 -20.67 -0.85 8.35
N GLU A 410 -20.01 -1.86 7.80
CA GLU A 410 -20.49 -2.56 6.62
C GLU A 410 -21.79 -3.32 6.92
N SER A 411 -22.58 -3.57 5.87
CA SER A 411 -23.83 -4.33 6.00
C SER A 411 -23.57 -5.72 6.56
N GLY A 412 -24.36 -6.12 7.55
CA GLY A 412 -24.26 -7.45 8.18
C GLY A 412 -23.36 -7.49 9.42
N VAL A 413 -22.67 -6.42 9.77
CA VAL A 413 -21.94 -6.34 11.04
C VAL A 413 -22.94 -6.20 12.19
N ALA A 414 -22.81 -7.08 13.20
CA ALA A 414 -23.77 -7.15 14.30
C ALA A 414 -23.70 -5.90 15.20
N ASN A 415 -24.86 -5.41 15.65
CA ASN A 415 -24.91 -4.35 16.65
C ASN A 415 -24.21 -4.77 17.94
N GLY A 416 -23.51 -3.82 18.58
CA GLY A 416 -22.78 -4.05 19.83
C GLY A 416 -21.53 -4.91 19.72
N SER A 417 -21.06 -5.22 18.50
CA SER A 417 -19.91 -6.09 18.28
C SER A 417 -18.56 -5.37 18.20
N MET A 418 -18.55 -4.04 18.16
CA MET A 418 -17.34 -3.24 18.02
C MET A 418 -17.06 -2.43 19.28
N TYR A 419 -15.84 -2.50 19.78
CA TYR A 419 -15.37 -1.67 20.88
C TYR A 419 -14.55 -0.49 20.37
N LEU A 420 -14.63 0.67 21.04
CA LEU A 420 -13.90 1.89 20.70
C LEU A 420 -12.38 1.69 20.80
N ALA A 421 -11.95 0.99 21.86
CA ALA A 421 -10.55 0.63 22.03
C ALA A 421 -10.40 -0.62 22.90
N ARG A 422 -9.23 -1.28 22.75
CA ARG A 422 -8.72 -2.27 23.69
C ARG A 422 -7.29 -1.94 24.12
N SER A 423 -6.92 -2.37 25.33
CA SER A 423 -5.53 -2.29 25.79
C SER A 423 -4.71 -3.48 25.30
N GLY A 424 -3.47 -3.23 24.92
CA GLY A 424 -2.45 -4.26 24.69
C GLY A 424 -1.95 -4.92 25.99
N GLY A 425 -2.22 -4.31 27.16
CA GLY A 425 -1.76 -4.76 28.48
C GLY A 425 -0.28 -4.45 28.78
N ASP A 426 0.34 -3.57 27.99
CA ASP A 426 1.71 -3.08 28.24
C ASP A 426 1.66 -1.87 29.17
N THR A 427 2.03 -2.07 30.44
CA THR A 427 2.00 -1.01 31.46
C THR A 427 3.07 0.07 31.27
N SER A 428 4.01 -0.13 30.36
CA SER A 428 5.01 0.89 29.98
C SER A 428 4.50 1.87 28.90
N LYS A 429 3.28 1.65 28.38
CA LYS A 429 2.64 2.45 27.35
C LYS A 429 1.28 2.95 27.83
N TYR A 430 0.87 4.10 27.32
CA TYR A 430 -0.43 4.70 27.65
C TYR A 430 -1.45 4.44 26.55
N ASP A 431 -2.67 4.11 26.98
CA ASP A 431 -3.82 3.84 26.11
C ASP A 431 -4.60 5.14 25.80
N ASN A 432 -3.92 6.20 25.30
CA ASN A 432 -4.54 7.51 25.10
C ASN A 432 -5.40 7.51 23.81
N VAL A 433 -6.72 7.52 23.99
CA VAL A 433 -7.73 7.58 22.90
C VAL A 433 -8.84 8.55 23.31
N THR A 434 -9.22 9.45 22.43
CA THR A 434 -10.26 10.45 22.68
C THR A 434 -11.21 10.57 21.52
N PHE A 435 -12.53 10.49 21.77
CA PHE A 435 -13.57 10.75 20.79
C PHE A 435 -14.31 12.05 21.18
N VAL A 436 -14.36 13.02 20.25
CA VAL A 436 -15.01 14.33 20.45
C VAL A 436 -16.03 14.56 19.35
N ASN A 437 -17.29 14.82 19.73
CA ASN A 437 -18.40 15.12 18.81
C ASN A 437 -18.58 14.04 17.71
N CYS A 438 -18.34 12.79 18.02
CA CYS A 438 -18.47 11.70 17.05
C CYS A 438 -19.92 11.18 17.01
N GLU A 439 -20.39 10.91 15.80
CA GLU A 439 -21.63 10.17 15.54
C GLU A 439 -21.31 8.68 15.48
N MET A 440 -21.93 7.88 16.33
CA MET A 440 -21.66 6.44 16.42
C MET A 440 -22.88 5.62 16.02
N SER A 441 -22.67 4.64 15.14
CA SER A 441 -23.73 3.69 14.78
C SER A 441 -23.92 2.62 15.87
N PRO A 442 -25.04 1.89 15.86
CA PRO A 442 -25.34 0.84 16.85
C PRO A 442 -24.33 -0.33 16.87
N VAL A 443 -23.43 -0.42 15.92
CA VAL A 443 -22.34 -1.42 15.93
C VAL A 443 -21.44 -1.28 17.17
N ILE A 444 -21.36 -0.05 17.73
CA ILE A 444 -20.53 0.20 18.93
C ILE A 444 -21.18 -0.44 20.15
N ALA A 445 -20.38 -1.27 20.85
CA ALA A 445 -20.78 -1.94 22.08
C ALA A 445 -21.25 -0.93 23.13
N PRO A 446 -22.36 -1.18 23.84
CA PRO A 446 -22.86 -0.25 24.89
C PRO A 446 -21.80 0.08 25.94
N ALA A 447 -20.95 -0.90 26.31
CA ALA A 447 -19.83 -0.70 27.23
C ALA A 447 -18.75 0.27 26.71
N GLY A 448 -18.68 0.49 25.41
CA GLY A 448 -17.74 1.35 24.68
C GLY A 448 -16.33 0.81 24.64
N TRP A 449 -15.74 0.49 25.76
CA TRP A 449 -14.34 0.13 25.94
C TRP A 449 -14.19 -1.35 26.30
N HIS A 450 -13.21 -2.04 25.70
CA HIS A 450 -13.01 -3.46 25.97
C HIS A 450 -12.30 -3.69 27.32
N THR A 451 -12.77 -4.69 28.09
CA THR A 451 -12.30 -4.95 29.47
C THR A 451 -11.37 -6.16 29.60
N GLY A 452 -10.96 -6.78 28.49
CA GLY A 452 -10.14 -8.00 28.51
C GLY A 452 -8.75 -7.81 29.12
N LYS A 453 -8.20 -6.60 29.04
CA LYS A 453 -6.99 -6.18 29.73
C LYS A 453 -7.19 -4.78 30.32
N THR A 454 -6.56 -4.52 31.46
CA THR A 454 -6.61 -3.22 32.11
C THR A 454 -5.85 -2.18 31.27
N PRO A 455 -6.46 -1.04 30.93
CA PRO A 455 -5.76 0.02 30.23
C PRO A 455 -4.77 0.77 31.13
N THR A 456 -3.86 1.49 30.53
CA THR A 456 -2.94 2.40 31.24
C THR A 456 -3.25 3.85 30.83
N PRO A 457 -3.68 4.71 31.79
CA PRO A 457 -3.96 4.41 33.20
C PRO A 457 -5.27 3.61 33.37
N ALA A 458 -5.36 2.82 34.44
CA ALA A 458 -6.59 2.08 34.77
C ALA A 458 -7.76 3.00 35.14
N VAL A 459 -7.45 4.19 35.68
CA VAL A 459 -8.42 5.27 35.96
C VAL A 459 -8.10 6.43 35.01
N PRO A 460 -8.92 6.67 33.99
CA PRO A 460 -8.65 7.74 33.02
C PRO A 460 -8.81 9.13 33.65
N THR A 461 -8.03 10.06 33.14
CA THR A 461 -8.07 11.49 33.51
C THR A 461 -8.51 12.35 32.33
N ALA A 462 -8.59 13.67 32.48
CA ALA A 462 -8.80 14.56 31.34
C ALA A 462 -7.63 14.54 30.32
N VAL A 463 -6.44 14.13 30.75
CA VAL A 463 -5.23 14.11 29.92
C VAL A 463 -4.96 12.73 29.37
N SER A 464 -5.03 11.68 30.18
CA SER A 464 -4.55 10.33 29.85
C SER A 464 -5.66 9.27 29.96
N GLY A 465 -5.58 8.23 29.16
CA GLY A 465 -6.52 7.11 29.10
C GLY A 465 -7.62 7.29 28.04
N TRP A 466 -8.67 6.51 28.15
CA TRP A 466 -9.81 6.52 27.21
C TRP A 466 -10.83 7.60 27.58
N LYS A 467 -11.28 8.37 26.60
CA LYS A 467 -12.12 9.56 26.83
C LYS A 467 -13.15 9.76 25.70
N GLU A 468 -14.30 10.31 26.05
CA GLU A 468 -15.30 10.75 25.06
C GLU A 468 -16.03 12.02 25.50
N TYR A 469 -16.46 12.84 24.52
CA TYR A 469 -17.28 14.03 24.70
C TYR A 469 -18.20 14.23 23.51
N GLY A 470 -19.45 14.63 23.74
CA GLY A 470 -20.38 15.01 22.68
C GLY A 470 -20.79 13.85 21.73
N THR A 471 -20.69 12.61 22.19
CA THR A 471 -21.08 11.41 21.41
C THR A 471 -22.58 11.45 21.10
N THR A 472 -22.93 11.20 19.82
CA THR A 472 -24.30 11.08 19.32
C THR A 472 -24.54 9.72 18.63
N GLY A 473 -25.79 9.42 18.29
CA GLY A 473 -26.17 8.17 17.57
C GLY A 473 -26.36 6.96 18.47
N VAL A 474 -25.66 6.87 19.61
CA VAL A 474 -25.80 5.82 20.61
C VAL A 474 -25.88 6.40 22.03
N SER A 475 -26.50 5.64 22.97
CA SER A 475 -26.46 6.01 24.39
C SER A 475 -25.10 5.70 24.98
N THR A 476 -24.59 6.63 25.78
CA THR A 476 -23.34 6.46 26.54
C THR A 476 -23.57 6.13 28.01
N SER A 477 -24.82 5.84 28.44
CA SER A 477 -25.18 5.55 29.83
C SER A 477 -24.55 4.26 30.36
N SER A 478 -24.33 3.28 29.47
CA SER A 478 -23.75 1.96 29.80
C SER A 478 -22.24 1.86 29.60
N ARG A 479 -21.53 2.99 29.38
CA ARG A 479 -20.06 2.98 29.31
C ARG A 479 -19.47 2.45 30.59
N ASN A 480 -18.47 1.60 30.46
CA ASN A 480 -17.77 1.08 31.63
C ASN A 480 -16.80 2.13 32.22
N SER A 481 -16.26 1.84 33.43
CA SER A 481 -15.42 2.78 34.19
C SER A 481 -14.02 3.01 33.61
N TYR A 482 -13.61 2.26 32.59
CA TYR A 482 -12.32 2.50 31.91
C TYR A 482 -12.34 3.73 30.99
N GLY A 483 -13.54 4.25 30.66
CA GLY A 483 -13.70 5.46 29.88
C GLY A 483 -14.16 6.66 30.72
N LYS A 484 -13.57 7.82 30.49
CA LYS A 484 -13.97 9.10 31.11
C LYS A 484 -14.87 9.89 30.14
N LYS A 485 -16.03 10.32 30.62
CA LYS A 485 -16.81 11.37 29.98
C LYS A 485 -16.19 12.73 30.36
N LEU A 486 -15.77 13.47 29.33
CA LEU A 486 -15.17 14.79 29.53
C LEU A 486 -16.28 15.84 29.70
N THR A 487 -15.98 16.89 30.47
CA THR A 487 -16.71 18.16 30.42
C THR A 487 -16.29 18.96 29.18
N ALA A 488 -17.02 20.01 28.84
CA ALA A 488 -16.68 20.90 27.73
C ALA A 488 -15.28 21.50 27.86
N ALA A 489 -14.91 21.95 29.06
CA ALA A 489 -13.58 22.50 29.34
C ALA A 489 -12.45 21.44 29.21
N GLU A 490 -12.71 20.20 29.62
CA GLU A 490 -11.74 19.09 29.47
C GLU A 490 -11.62 18.64 28.01
N ALA A 491 -12.64 18.84 27.16
CA ALA A 491 -12.63 18.49 25.74
C ALA A 491 -11.91 19.55 24.87
N GLU A 492 -11.79 20.79 25.32
CA GLU A 492 -11.19 21.90 24.58
C GLU A 492 -9.80 21.58 23.98
N PRO A 493 -8.86 20.90 24.69
CA PRO A 493 -7.56 20.52 24.13
C PRO A 493 -7.61 19.50 22.99
N PHE A 494 -8.80 19.02 22.62
CA PHE A 494 -9.03 18.01 21.57
C PHE A 494 -10.01 18.54 20.49
N SER A 495 -10.39 19.82 20.52
CA SER A 495 -11.48 20.39 19.74
C SER A 495 -11.07 20.97 18.37
N SER A 496 -9.79 20.98 18.03
CA SER A 496 -9.31 21.48 16.75
C SER A 496 -7.95 20.92 16.39
N LYS A 497 -7.61 20.97 15.09
CA LYS A 497 -6.27 20.61 14.61
C LYS A 497 -5.17 21.34 15.36
N GLN A 498 -5.31 22.67 15.54
CA GLN A 498 -4.35 23.49 16.28
C GLN A 498 -4.20 23.01 17.74
N ALA A 499 -5.30 22.67 18.41
CA ALA A 499 -5.26 22.24 19.81
C ALA A 499 -4.61 20.84 19.98
N VAL A 500 -4.80 19.95 19.00
CA VAL A 500 -4.28 18.57 19.04
C VAL A 500 -2.84 18.50 18.55
N LEU A 501 -2.53 19.11 17.41
CA LEU A 501 -1.26 18.93 16.67
C LEU A 501 -0.33 20.15 16.82
N GLY A 502 -0.86 21.34 17.10
CA GLY A 502 -0.06 22.57 17.21
C GLY A 502 0.38 23.16 15.86
N TRP A 503 -0.18 22.69 14.72
CA TRP A 503 0.17 23.17 13.37
C TRP A 503 -0.98 23.04 12.34
#